data_4545568c4e62d8966bb32637d5aac8aa
#
_entry.id   4545568c4e62d8966bb32637d5aac8aa
#
_cell.length_a   1.000
_cell.length_b   1.000
_cell.length_c   1.000
_cell.angle_alpha   90.00
_cell.angle_beta   90.00
_cell.angle_gamma   90.00
#
_symmetry.space_group_name_H-M   'P 1'
#
loop_
_entity.id
_entity.type
_entity.pdbx_description
1 polymer ?
#
loop_
_entity_poly.entity_id
_entity_poly.type
_entity_poly.pdbx_seq_one_letter_code
_entity_poly.pdbx_strand_id
1 'polypeptide(L)'
;MKTVFKFLSLGMMLMVFAVAPAFAQEECEGLYKKWLDNYKGTDAQKQTAVDAGKEFISKCNTPEQAEIIKYLQVQVPKLEKTLQSGKTIECFNTAVKDAKTVNADNAFRCGKEILAGNPDQIDVPLTLASIGFDKAVAKPPVDTYNADAINYAKQAIQKIEGGKTSTQYGAYGYAYGNKENALAWMNYTIGYISYFNQKNKKEALPYLYKATQYNTGAKDNPKNLPVIYQAIGDYYKDEYNRLDDERVKLAAEAKDKTPEEAKALADRAKELLLLQKGYAERMIDAYGRARALATTDKPYQEALSNNLKVLYGFRFDGKTDGLEAYVSGLTGKPMPDPSSAVTPVVDTTTTTTATTPSSTSSLTLTPTSNNTTPTNARTTTTDASVSKQATTTTTKAKTTTKTPAKTPAPKKKGTR
;
A
#
# COMPACT_ATOMS: atom_id res chain seq x y z
N MET A 1 -42.00 22.83 80.16
CA MET A 1 -40.79 22.98 79.31
C MET A 1 -40.59 21.87 78.28
N LYS A 2 -41.36 20.79 78.18
CA LYS A 2 -41.18 19.72 77.16
C LYS A 2 -41.93 19.94 75.85
N THR A 3 -42.89 20.85 75.75
CA THR A 3 -43.74 21.09 74.57
C THR A 3 -43.19 22.17 73.63
N VAL A 4 -42.40 23.14 74.11
CA VAL A 4 -41.82 24.21 73.32
C VAL A 4 -40.61 23.71 72.47
N PHE A 5 -39.90 22.68 72.95
CA PHE A 5 -38.73 22.12 72.20
C PHE A 5 -39.12 21.26 70.96
N LYS A 6 -40.35 20.70 70.95
CA LYS A 6 -40.84 19.89 69.85
C LYS A 6 -41.25 20.76 68.63
N PHE A 7 -41.69 21.99 68.81
CA PHE A 7 -42.06 22.90 67.75
C PHE A 7 -40.85 23.59 67.12
N LEU A 8 -39.75 23.82 67.87
CA LEU A 8 -38.54 24.40 67.33
C LEU A 8 -37.78 23.42 66.43
N SER A 9 -37.78 22.11 66.76
CA SER A 9 -37.13 21.10 65.93
C SER A 9 -37.87 20.80 64.63
N LEU A 10 -39.20 20.96 64.57
CA LEU A 10 -39.99 20.77 63.36
C LEU A 10 -39.85 21.96 62.39
N GLY A 11 -39.72 23.19 62.90
CA GLY A 11 -39.49 24.39 62.10
C GLY A 11 -38.11 24.43 61.45
N MET A 12 -37.06 23.88 62.15
CA MET A 12 -35.71 23.85 61.63
C MET A 12 -35.51 22.74 60.60
N MET A 13 -36.25 21.62 60.67
CA MET A 13 -36.22 20.55 59.71
C MET A 13 -36.92 20.89 58.39
N LEU A 14 -37.93 21.77 58.41
CA LEU A 14 -38.63 22.25 57.23
C LEU A 14 -37.83 23.33 56.44
N MET A 15 -36.94 24.11 57.11
CA MET A 15 -36.08 25.07 56.41
C MET A 15 -34.90 24.42 55.67
N VAL A 16 -34.43 23.25 56.08
CA VAL A 16 -33.35 22.50 55.42
C VAL A 16 -33.81 21.89 54.09
N PHE A 17 -35.09 21.52 53.97
CA PHE A 17 -35.65 20.98 52.72
C PHE A 17 -35.96 22.02 51.63
N ALA A 18 -36.09 23.32 51.96
CA ALA A 18 -36.39 24.36 51.01
C ALA A 18 -35.13 24.95 50.32
N VAL A 19 -33.93 24.69 50.85
CA VAL A 19 -32.69 25.26 50.32
C VAL A 19 -31.98 24.28 49.34
N ALA A 20 -32.22 22.98 49.51
CA ALA A 20 -31.58 21.96 48.71
C ALA A 20 -31.85 22.03 47.20
N PRO A 21 -33.06 22.33 46.69
CA PRO A 21 -33.30 22.42 45.23
C PRO A 21 -32.68 23.63 44.59
N ALA A 22 -32.49 24.75 45.30
CA ALA A 22 -31.91 25.98 44.72
C ALA A 22 -30.41 25.82 44.40
N PHE A 23 -29.64 25.16 45.26
CA PHE A 23 -28.21 24.90 45.02
C PHE A 23 -28.00 23.90 43.86
N ALA A 24 -28.85 22.88 43.77
CA ALA A 24 -28.79 21.91 42.68
C ALA A 24 -29.08 22.54 41.30
N GLN A 25 -29.99 23.51 41.26
CA GLN A 25 -30.32 24.24 40.01
C GLN A 25 -29.16 25.13 39.58
N GLU A 26 -28.53 25.88 40.45
CA GLU A 26 -27.39 26.75 40.15
C GLU A 26 -26.17 25.90 39.69
N GLU A 27 -25.91 24.76 40.27
CA GLU A 27 -24.86 23.84 39.79
C GLU A 27 -25.15 23.36 38.36
N CYS A 28 -26.37 22.97 38.04
CA CYS A 28 -26.76 22.51 36.72
C CYS A 28 -26.66 23.60 35.65
N GLU A 29 -27.08 24.82 35.97
CA GLU A 29 -26.90 25.96 35.07
C GLU A 29 -25.42 26.25 34.79
N GLY A 30 -24.58 26.15 35.84
CA GLY A 30 -23.14 26.29 35.72
C GLY A 30 -22.49 25.23 34.81
N LEU A 31 -22.90 23.97 34.95
CA LEU A 31 -22.41 22.87 34.08
C LEU A 31 -22.83 23.05 32.63
N TYR A 32 -24.12 23.44 32.36
CA TYR A 32 -24.57 23.68 31.01
C TYR A 32 -23.89 24.90 30.36
N LYS A 33 -23.69 25.97 31.11
CA LYS A 33 -22.89 27.12 30.66
C LYS A 33 -21.47 26.71 30.31
N LYS A 34 -20.81 25.91 31.16
CA LYS A 34 -19.47 25.40 30.92
C LYS A 34 -19.39 24.56 29.65
N TRP A 35 -20.44 23.75 29.34
CA TRP A 35 -20.58 23.08 28.05
C TRP A 35 -20.63 24.09 26.90
N LEU A 36 -21.53 25.06 26.94
CA LEU A 36 -21.75 26.05 25.88
C LEU A 36 -20.52 26.89 25.59
N ASP A 37 -19.79 27.30 26.61
CA ASP A 37 -18.58 28.14 26.48
C ASP A 37 -17.41 27.38 25.84
N ASN A 38 -17.38 26.05 25.90
CA ASN A 38 -16.23 25.24 25.56
C ASN A 38 -16.39 24.29 24.35
N TYR A 39 -17.62 23.89 23.97
CA TYR A 39 -17.82 22.83 22.98
C TYR A 39 -17.33 23.16 21.57
N LYS A 40 -17.16 24.44 21.22
CA LYS A 40 -16.60 24.91 19.94
C LYS A 40 -15.12 25.32 20.03
N GLY A 41 -14.52 25.25 21.18
CA GLY A 41 -13.18 25.73 21.43
C GLY A 41 -12.05 24.80 20.98
N THR A 42 -10.88 24.97 21.56
CA THR A 42 -9.72 24.10 21.41
C THR A 42 -10.02 22.70 21.89
N ASP A 43 -9.18 21.70 21.56
CA ASP A 43 -9.40 20.34 22.02
C ASP A 43 -9.39 20.20 23.56
N ALA A 44 -8.61 21.03 24.28
CA ALA A 44 -8.67 21.12 25.75
C ALA A 44 -10.00 21.67 26.23
N GLN A 45 -10.52 22.72 25.58
CA GLN A 45 -11.85 23.28 25.90
C GLN A 45 -12.96 22.28 25.57
N LYS A 46 -12.89 21.60 24.44
CA LYS A 46 -13.85 20.53 24.09
C LYS A 46 -13.84 19.39 25.09
N GLN A 47 -12.68 19.01 25.63
CA GLN A 47 -12.61 18.03 26.70
C GLN A 47 -13.34 18.55 27.96
N THR A 48 -13.12 19.82 28.32
CA THR A 48 -13.85 20.47 29.41
C THR A 48 -15.38 20.46 29.20
N ALA A 49 -15.81 20.69 27.95
CA ALA A 49 -17.24 20.59 27.61
C ALA A 49 -17.76 19.15 27.77
N VAL A 50 -17.03 18.15 27.26
CA VAL A 50 -17.41 16.73 27.40
C VAL A 50 -17.61 16.37 28.87
N ASP A 51 -16.66 16.75 29.73
CA ASP A 51 -16.71 16.46 31.15
C ASP A 51 -17.92 17.15 31.81
N ALA A 52 -18.13 18.43 31.53
CA ALA A 52 -19.29 19.18 32.01
C ALA A 52 -20.63 18.60 31.50
N GLY A 53 -20.69 18.18 30.25
CA GLY A 53 -21.88 17.56 29.68
C GLY A 53 -22.22 16.19 30.31
N LYS A 54 -21.22 15.37 30.58
CA LYS A 54 -21.39 14.09 31.29
C LYS A 54 -21.86 14.31 32.73
N GLU A 55 -21.26 15.27 33.41
CA GLU A 55 -21.61 15.62 34.78
C GLU A 55 -23.04 16.15 34.85
N PHE A 56 -23.45 17.02 33.88
CA PHE A 56 -24.83 17.47 33.77
C PHE A 56 -25.81 16.31 33.60
N ILE A 57 -25.56 15.39 32.67
CA ILE A 57 -26.41 14.22 32.42
C ILE A 57 -26.57 13.36 33.69
N SER A 58 -25.52 13.25 34.50
CA SER A 58 -25.55 12.42 35.71
C SER A 58 -26.21 13.06 36.91
N LYS A 59 -26.07 14.39 37.09
CA LYS A 59 -26.48 15.12 38.28
C LYS A 59 -27.79 15.87 38.12
N CYS A 60 -28.12 16.35 36.90
CA CYS A 60 -29.20 17.29 36.64
C CYS A 60 -30.48 16.60 36.14
N ASN A 61 -30.82 15.45 36.69
CA ASN A 61 -31.97 14.64 36.21
C ASN A 61 -33.29 15.11 36.80
N THR A 62 -33.73 16.33 36.45
CA THR A 62 -35.04 16.87 36.79
C THR A 62 -35.95 17.04 35.56
N PRO A 63 -37.28 17.08 35.70
CA PRO A 63 -38.17 17.27 34.56
C PRO A 63 -37.86 18.55 33.73
N GLU A 64 -37.46 19.63 34.40
CA GLU A 64 -37.13 20.91 33.80
C GLU A 64 -35.87 20.83 32.92
N GLN A 65 -34.97 19.89 33.21
CA GLN A 65 -33.71 19.69 32.49
C GLN A 65 -33.82 18.62 31.38
N ALA A 66 -34.94 17.94 31.26
CA ALA A 66 -35.12 16.77 30.37
C ALA A 66 -34.71 17.03 28.91
N GLU A 67 -35.05 18.19 28.35
CA GLU A 67 -34.67 18.54 26.96
C GLU A 67 -33.17 18.80 26.82
N ILE A 68 -32.53 19.41 27.81
CA ILE A 68 -31.07 19.62 27.81
C ILE A 68 -30.34 18.27 27.94
N ILE A 69 -30.81 17.40 28.81
CA ILE A 69 -30.25 16.04 28.96
C ILE A 69 -30.33 15.32 27.62
N LYS A 70 -31.48 15.29 26.98
CA LYS A 70 -31.68 14.65 25.67
C LYS A 70 -30.74 15.23 24.59
N TYR A 71 -30.55 16.55 24.57
CA TYR A 71 -29.58 17.19 23.71
C TYR A 71 -28.15 16.75 24.00
N LEU A 72 -27.72 16.79 25.26
CA LEU A 72 -26.38 16.45 25.66
C LEU A 72 -26.08 14.95 25.46
N GLN A 73 -27.03 14.04 25.69
CA GLN A 73 -26.90 12.62 25.39
C GLN A 73 -26.56 12.35 23.91
N VAL A 74 -26.94 13.23 23.01
CA VAL A 74 -26.59 13.14 21.58
C VAL A 74 -25.28 13.85 21.26
N GLN A 75 -25.01 15.00 21.88
CA GLN A 75 -23.87 15.84 21.50
C GLN A 75 -22.58 15.43 22.20
N VAL A 76 -22.62 14.99 23.46
CA VAL A 76 -21.43 14.58 24.21
C VAL A 76 -20.69 13.43 23.51
N PRO A 77 -21.35 12.31 23.14
CA PRO A 77 -20.66 11.23 22.42
C PRO A 77 -20.10 11.65 21.07
N LYS A 78 -20.76 12.57 20.35
CA LYS A 78 -20.24 13.12 19.08
C LYS A 78 -18.96 13.92 19.29
N LEU A 79 -18.93 14.76 20.33
CA LEU A 79 -17.77 15.57 20.66
C LEU A 79 -16.60 14.71 21.15
N GLU A 80 -16.88 13.67 21.96
CA GLU A 80 -15.88 12.68 22.36
C GLU A 80 -15.26 11.95 21.17
N LYS A 81 -16.11 11.48 20.25
CA LYS A 81 -15.63 10.82 19.02
C LYS A 81 -14.75 11.76 18.20
N THR A 82 -15.10 13.05 18.13
CA THR A 82 -14.30 14.07 17.42
C THR A 82 -12.93 14.25 18.08
N LEU A 83 -12.89 14.34 19.40
CA LEU A 83 -11.65 14.46 20.19
C LEU A 83 -10.78 13.22 20.04
N GLN A 84 -11.37 12.02 20.15
CA GLN A 84 -10.65 10.78 19.99
C GLN A 84 -10.05 10.66 18.58
N SER A 85 -10.83 10.99 17.55
CA SER A 85 -10.33 11.02 16.17
C SER A 85 -9.17 12.01 16.01
N GLY A 86 -9.25 13.18 16.65
CA GLY A 86 -8.14 14.16 16.67
C GLY A 86 -6.86 13.60 17.28
N LYS A 87 -6.96 12.98 18.46
CA LYS A 87 -5.83 12.35 19.15
C LYS A 87 -5.22 11.19 18.34
N THR A 88 -6.06 10.40 17.67
CA THR A 88 -5.60 9.29 16.83
C THR A 88 -4.84 9.81 15.60
N ILE A 89 -5.34 10.87 14.95
CA ILE A 89 -4.63 11.51 13.82
C ILE A 89 -3.30 12.12 14.28
N GLU A 90 -3.27 12.79 15.42
CA GLU A 90 -2.04 13.34 16.00
C GLU A 90 -1.02 12.24 16.33
N CYS A 91 -1.48 11.13 16.92
CA CYS A 91 -0.64 9.95 17.17
C CYS A 91 -0.01 9.43 15.87
N PHE A 92 -0.81 9.24 14.82
CA PHE A 92 -0.32 8.79 13.51
C PHE A 92 0.68 9.78 12.93
N ASN A 93 0.32 11.05 12.84
CA ASN A 93 1.18 12.09 12.29
C ASN A 93 2.52 12.21 13.04
N THR A 94 2.50 12.12 14.37
CA THR A 94 3.71 12.11 15.19
C THR A 94 4.58 10.89 14.90
N ALA A 95 3.95 9.71 14.76
CA ALA A 95 4.67 8.46 14.50
C ALA A 95 5.38 8.45 13.14
N VAL A 96 4.84 9.14 12.12
CA VAL A 96 5.34 9.13 10.74
C VAL A 96 6.01 10.43 10.30
N LYS A 97 6.13 11.42 11.19
CA LYS A 97 6.64 12.76 10.88
C LYS A 97 8.04 12.73 10.27
N ASP A 98 8.89 11.83 10.77
CA ASP A 98 10.24 11.64 10.27
C ASP A 98 10.42 10.18 9.83
N ALA A 99 10.65 9.97 8.53
CA ALA A 99 10.84 8.65 7.95
C ALA A 99 12.10 7.92 8.49
N LYS A 100 13.11 8.65 9.01
CA LYS A 100 14.31 8.05 9.58
C LYS A 100 14.07 7.50 11.00
N THR A 101 13.15 8.10 11.74
CA THR A 101 12.87 7.78 13.14
C THR A 101 11.43 7.33 13.35
N VAL A 102 10.83 6.73 12.30
CA VAL A 102 9.44 6.28 12.33
C VAL A 102 9.17 5.31 13.47
N ASN A 103 8.10 5.57 14.25
CA ASN A 103 7.57 4.65 15.22
C ASN A 103 6.51 3.75 14.54
N ALA A 104 6.96 2.60 14.01
CA ALA A 104 6.11 1.71 13.23
C ALA A 104 4.90 1.20 14.05
N ASP A 105 5.10 0.79 15.31
CA ASP A 105 4.01 0.27 16.16
C ASP A 105 2.89 1.29 16.32
N ASN A 106 3.24 2.53 16.66
CA ASN A 106 2.27 3.60 16.78
C ASN A 106 1.63 3.96 15.43
N ALA A 107 2.42 3.98 14.34
CA ALA A 107 1.90 4.24 13.01
C ALA A 107 0.83 3.20 12.63
N PHE A 108 1.10 1.91 12.78
CA PHE A 108 0.15 0.84 12.46
C PHE A 108 -1.07 0.87 13.38
N ARG A 109 -0.87 1.04 14.70
CA ARG A 109 -1.98 1.13 15.66
C ARG A 109 -2.90 2.31 15.35
N CYS A 110 -2.36 3.53 15.28
CA CYS A 110 -3.16 4.73 15.08
C CYS A 110 -3.72 4.80 13.65
N GLY A 111 -2.98 4.33 12.65
CA GLY A 111 -3.45 4.22 11.26
C GLY A 111 -4.64 3.28 11.12
N LYS A 112 -4.63 2.13 11.80
CA LYS A 112 -5.78 1.20 11.84
C LYS A 112 -7.02 1.84 12.43
N GLU A 113 -6.88 2.60 13.52
CA GLU A 113 -8.00 3.34 14.14
C GLU A 113 -8.56 4.43 13.20
N ILE A 114 -7.67 5.17 12.49
CA ILE A 114 -8.10 6.16 11.49
C ILE A 114 -8.93 5.48 10.39
N LEU A 115 -8.46 4.35 9.88
CA LEU A 115 -9.14 3.61 8.80
C LEU A 115 -10.47 3.01 9.27
N ALA A 116 -10.60 2.61 10.54
CA ALA A 116 -11.87 2.19 11.11
C ALA A 116 -12.91 3.33 11.16
N GLY A 117 -12.45 4.56 11.41
CA GLY A 117 -13.31 5.76 11.42
C GLY A 117 -13.54 6.38 10.04
N ASN A 118 -12.60 6.24 9.13
CA ASN A 118 -12.66 6.75 7.76
C ASN A 118 -12.05 5.74 6.78
N PRO A 119 -12.83 4.73 6.36
CA PRO A 119 -12.35 3.67 5.49
C PRO A 119 -11.99 4.15 4.07
N ASP A 120 -12.42 5.32 3.66
CA ASP A 120 -12.14 5.89 2.33
C ASP A 120 -10.77 6.59 2.23
N GLN A 121 -10.09 6.78 3.33
CA GLN A 121 -8.77 7.40 3.40
C GLN A 121 -7.74 6.56 2.60
N ILE A 122 -6.95 7.23 1.72
CA ILE A 122 -5.91 6.55 0.92
C ILE A 122 -4.49 6.86 1.39
N ASP A 123 -4.25 8.00 2.03
CA ASP A 123 -2.90 8.39 2.47
C ASP A 123 -2.38 7.50 3.61
N VAL A 124 -3.28 7.09 4.51
CA VAL A 124 -2.91 6.20 5.62
C VAL A 124 -2.46 4.82 5.13
N PRO A 125 -3.24 4.06 4.31
CA PRO A 125 -2.77 2.76 3.83
C PRO A 125 -1.51 2.87 2.95
N LEU A 126 -1.35 3.92 2.14
CA LEU A 126 -0.11 4.18 1.39
C LEU A 126 1.09 4.31 2.34
N THR A 127 0.93 5.11 3.40
CA THR A 127 1.99 5.35 4.39
C THR A 127 2.34 4.08 5.16
N LEU A 128 1.33 3.32 5.62
CA LEU A 128 1.55 2.07 6.36
C LEU A 128 2.24 1.00 5.50
N ALA A 129 1.81 0.86 4.23
CA ALA A 129 2.47 -0.05 3.29
C ALA A 129 3.96 0.32 3.10
N SER A 130 4.26 1.62 2.98
CA SER A 130 5.63 2.12 2.83
C SER A 130 6.48 1.87 4.06
N ILE A 131 5.94 2.08 5.26
CA ILE A 131 6.65 1.79 6.52
C ILE A 131 6.97 0.30 6.62
N GLY A 132 5.99 -0.56 6.32
CA GLY A 132 6.20 -2.01 6.31
C GLY A 132 7.24 -2.44 5.28
N PHE A 133 7.25 -1.83 4.09
CA PHE A 133 8.28 -2.06 3.08
C PHE A 133 9.68 -1.67 3.59
N ASP A 134 9.84 -0.51 4.22
CA ASP A 134 11.12 -0.08 4.80
C ASP A 134 11.62 -1.09 5.86
N LYS A 135 10.71 -1.67 6.64
CA LYS A 135 11.04 -2.72 7.60
C LYS A 135 11.44 -4.03 6.92
N ALA A 136 10.74 -4.40 5.84
CA ALA A 136 11.03 -5.61 5.06
C ALA A 136 12.41 -5.58 4.36
N VAL A 137 12.87 -4.39 3.92
CA VAL A 137 14.16 -4.21 3.24
C VAL A 137 15.31 -3.85 4.20
N ALA A 138 15.03 -3.65 5.48
CA ALA A 138 16.04 -3.33 6.50
C ALA A 138 17.10 -4.46 6.63
N LYS A 139 18.24 -4.14 7.19
CA LYS A 139 19.31 -5.10 7.46
C LYS A 139 19.61 -5.14 8.95
N PRO A 140 19.21 -6.21 9.70
CA PRO A 140 18.40 -7.36 9.22
C PRO A 140 16.94 -6.98 8.88
N PRO A 141 16.23 -7.76 8.04
CA PRO A 141 14.82 -7.55 7.74
C PRO A 141 13.95 -7.72 8.99
N VAL A 142 12.86 -6.94 9.07
CA VAL A 142 11.85 -7.05 10.13
C VAL A 142 10.53 -7.47 9.48
N ASP A 143 10.17 -8.74 9.65
CA ASP A 143 9.03 -9.36 8.97
C ASP A 143 7.68 -9.13 9.66
N THR A 144 7.68 -8.57 10.87
CA THR A 144 6.48 -8.35 11.70
C THR A 144 5.37 -7.62 10.96
N TYR A 145 5.73 -6.69 10.06
CA TYR A 145 4.77 -5.84 9.34
C TYR A 145 4.47 -6.32 7.91
N ASN A 146 5.06 -7.43 7.44
CA ASN A 146 4.96 -7.86 6.05
C ASN A 146 3.51 -8.11 5.60
N ALA A 147 2.73 -8.83 6.40
CA ALA A 147 1.33 -9.12 6.07
C ALA A 147 0.48 -7.85 6.03
N ASP A 148 0.65 -6.95 6.99
CA ASP A 148 -0.05 -5.68 7.06
C ASP A 148 0.35 -4.76 5.89
N ALA A 149 1.65 -4.69 5.56
CA ALA A 149 2.15 -3.90 4.43
C ALA A 149 1.52 -4.35 3.10
N ILE A 150 1.48 -5.66 2.84
CA ILE A 150 0.83 -6.22 1.66
C ILE A 150 -0.66 -5.87 1.63
N ASN A 151 -1.36 -6.03 2.77
CA ASN A 151 -2.78 -5.73 2.88
C ASN A 151 -3.08 -4.25 2.62
N TYR A 152 -2.32 -3.33 3.24
CA TYR A 152 -2.50 -1.89 3.03
C TYR A 152 -2.11 -1.46 1.63
N ALA A 153 -1.09 -2.06 1.01
CA ALA A 153 -0.75 -1.81 -0.38
C ALA A 153 -1.89 -2.23 -1.31
N LYS A 154 -2.49 -3.41 -1.11
CA LYS A 154 -3.66 -3.88 -1.87
C LYS A 154 -4.86 -2.93 -1.70
N GLN A 155 -5.15 -2.50 -0.47
CA GLN A 155 -6.21 -1.53 -0.19
C GLN A 155 -5.97 -0.18 -0.88
N ALA A 156 -4.73 0.33 -0.84
CA ALA A 156 -4.36 1.57 -1.51
C ALA A 156 -4.56 1.48 -3.02
N ILE A 157 -4.08 0.40 -3.65
CA ILE A 157 -4.26 0.14 -5.09
C ILE A 157 -5.75 0.13 -5.44
N GLN A 158 -6.56 -0.67 -4.73
CA GLN A 158 -8.00 -0.78 -4.98
C GLN A 158 -8.71 0.57 -4.88
N LYS A 159 -8.40 1.38 -3.87
CA LYS A 159 -9.00 2.71 -3.69
C LYS A 159 -8.59 3.67 -4.80
N ILE A 160 -7.31 3.70 -5.17
CA ILE A 160 -6.80 4.58 -6.23
C ILE A 160 -7.36 4.17 -7.59
N GLU A 161 -7.40 2.89 -7.92
CA GLU A 161 -8.00 2.36 -9.14
C GLU A 161 -9.52 2.58 -9.16
N GLY A 162 -10.18 2.54 -7.99
CA GLY A 162 -11.58 2.91 -7.78
C GLY A 162 -11.87 4.41 -7.85
N GLY A 163 -10.88 5.25 -8.21
CA GLY A 163 -11.06 6.69 -8.46
C GLY A 163 -10.88 7.59 -7.22
N LYS A 164 -10.45 7.06 -6.08
CA LYS A 164 -10.07 7.90 -4.94
C LYS A 164 -8.78 8.65 -5.25
N THR A 165 -8.71 9.91 -4.84
CA THR A 165 -7.57 10.79 -5.09
C THR A 165 -7.04 11.38 -3.78
N SER A 166 -5.76 11.76 -3.79
CA SER A 166 -5.10 12.54 -2.76
C SER A 166 -4.24 13.61 -3.42
N THR A 167 -3.95 14.68 -2.72
CA THR A 167 -3.04 15.72 -3.19
C THR A 167 -1.59 15.25 -3.25
N GLN A 168 -1.20 14.30 -2.40
CA GLN A 168 0.19 13.87 -2.24
C GLN A 168 0.40 12.36 -2.30
N TYR A 169 -0.67 11.58 -2.20
CA TYR A 169 -0.60 10.11 -2.18
C TYR A 169 0.35 9.59 -1.10
N GLY A 170 0.00 9.83 0.16
CA GLY A 170 0.75 9.46 1.35
C GLY A 170 0.94 10.62 2.31
N ALA A 171 1.70 10.44 3.39
CA ALA A 171 1.93 11.44 4.42
C ALA A 171 3.42 11.68 4.64
N TYR A 172 3.80 12.96 4.83
CA TYR A 172 5.18 13.38 5.12
C TYR A 172 6.21 12.76 4.14
N GLY A 173 7.32 12.22 4.65
CA GLY A 173 8.34 11.53 3.86
C GLY A 173 7.87 10.25 3.15
N TYR A 174 6.62 9.85 3.29
CA TYR A 174 5.99 8.72 2.63
C TYR A 174 5.04 9.13 1.49
N ALA A 175 5.07 10.38 1.07
CA ALA A 175 4.27 10.89 -0.04
C ALA A 175 4.91 10.56 -1.40
N TYR A 176 4.10 10.08 -2.34
CA TYR A 176 4.55 9.71 -3.69
C TYR A 176 4.35 10.81 -4.73
N GLY A 177 3.64 11.88 -4.40
CA GLY A 177 3.43 13.04 -5.24
C GLY A 177 2.40 12.86 -6.36
N ASN A 178 2.24 11.67 -6.92
CA ASN A 178 1.27 11.39 -7.97
C ASN A 178 0.74 9.94 -7.91
N LYS A 179 -0.35 9.71 -8.64
CA LYS A 179 -1.07 8.44 -8.70
C LYS A 179 -0.21 7.29 -9.23
N GLU A 180 0.48 7.53 -10.34
CA GLU A 180 1.26 6.52 -11.05
C GLU A 180 2.42 6.04 -10.19
N ASN A 181 3.08 6.97 -9.49
CA ASN A 181 4.17 6.65 -8.59
C ASN A 181 3.68 5.83 -7.38
N ALA A 182 2.57 6.23 -6.79
CA ALA A 182 1.96 5.48 -5.69
C ALA A 182 1.61 4.05 -6.13
N LEU A 183 0.96 3.88 -7.29
CA LEU A 183 0.60 2.56 -7.82
C LEU A 183 1.84 1.71 -8.13
N ALA A 184 2.87 2.29 -8.74
CA ALA A 184 4.13 1.60 -9.02
C ALA A 184 4.76 1.04 -7.73
N TRP A 185 4.91 1.89 -6.72
CA TRP A 185 5.51 1.52 -5.45
C TRP A 185 4.66 0.55 -4.63
N MET A 186 3.34 0.66 -4.64
CA MET A 186 2.47 -0.30 -3.95
C MET A 186 2.55 -1.69 -4.58
N ASN A 187 2.56 -1.78 -5.91
CA ASN A 187 2.77 -3.05 -6.61
C ASN A 187 4.17 -3.61 -6.30
N TYR A 188 5.21 -2.76 -6.30
CA TYR A 188 6.55 -3.20 -5.95
C TYR A 188 6.65 -3.69 -4.49
N THR A 189 6.01 -3.00 -3.55
CA THR A 189 5.94 -3.41 -2.13
C THR A 189 5.37 -4.83 -1.99
N ILE A 190 4.22 -5.10 -2.62
CA ILE A 190 3.61 -6.43 -2.60
C ILE A 190 4.54 -7.45 -3.24
N GLY A 191 5.04 -7.15 -4.44
CA GLY A 191 5.91 -8.05 -5.17
C GLY A 191 7.22 -8.37 -4.42
N TYR A 192 7.87 -7.35 -3.87
CA TYR A 192 9.12 -7.53 -3.12
C TYR A 192 8.93 -8.40 -1.87
N ILE A 193 7.97 -8.04 -1.02
CA ILE A 193 7.74 -8.77 0.24
C ILE A 193 7.34 -10.21 -0.06
N SER A 194 6.44 -10.44 -1.01
CA SER A 194 6.01 -11.78 -1.39
C SER A 194 7.18 -12.61 -1.94
N TYR A 195 8.02 -12.02 -2.79
CA TYR A 195 9.14 -12.72 -3.43
C TYR A 195 10.30 -12.99 -2.46
N PHE A 196 10.82 -11.94 -1.82
CA PHE A 196 12.07 -12.01 -1.06
C PHE A 196 11.89 -12.41 0.40
N ASN A 197 10.81 -11.96 1.07
CA ASN A 197 10.57 -12.27 2.47
C ASN A 197 9.71 -13.52 2.64
N GLN A 198 8.59 -13.64 1.93
CA GLN A 198 7.67 -14.77 2.06
C GLN A 198 8.00 -15.96 1.15
N LYS A 199 8.94 -15.81 0.19
CA LYS A 199 9.33 -16.83 -0.80
C LYS A 199 8.19 -17.31 -1.71
N ASN A 200 7.11 -16.55 -1.80
CA ASN A 200 5.98 -16.82 -2.67
C ASN A 200 6.18 -16.18 -4.05
N LYS A 201 7.10 -16.75 -4.83
CA LYS A 201 7.52 -16.20 -6.13
C LYS A 201 6.36 -16.07 -7.11
N LYS A 202 5.47 -17.08 -7.17
CA LYS A 202 4.35 -17.10 -8.13
C LYS A 202 3.36 -15.97 -7.88
N GLU A 203 3.00 -15.70 -6.62
CA GLU A 203 2.10 -14.60 -6.27
C GLU A 203 2.76 -13.23 -6.48
N ALA A 204 4.08 -13.14 -6.30
CA ALA A 204 4.83 -11.90 -6.44
C ALA A 204 4.89 -11.38 -7.87
N LEU A 205 4.98 -12.27 -8.86
CA LEU A 205 5.25 -11.92 -10.26
C LEU A 205 4.31 -10.91 -10.89
N PRO A 206 2.96 -11.06 -10.80
CA PRO A 206 2.05 -10.09 -11.39
C PRO A 206 2.27 -8.68 -10.84
N TYR A 207 2.58 -8.57 -9.55
CA TYR A 207 2.84 -7.30 -8.90
C TYR A 207 4.20 -6.71 -9.31
N LEU A 208 5.27 -7.51 -9.36
CA LEU A 208 6.57 -7.07 -9.86
C LEU A 208 6.48 -6.58 -11.30
N TYR A 209 5.80 -7.33 -12.17
CA TYR A 209 5.56 -6.92 -13.54
C TYR A 209 4.76 -5.63 -13.62
N LYS A 210 3.62 -5.55 -12.90
CA LYS A 210 2.77 -4.36 -12.90
C LYS A 210 3.51 -3.12 -12.43
N ALA A 211 4.41 -3.24 -11.44
CA ALA A 211 5.25 -2.15 -10.98
C ALA A 211 6.12 -1.53 -12.10
N THR A 212 6.51 -2.32 -13.10
CA THR A 212 7.31 -1.84 -14.25
C THR A 212 6.49 -1.14 -15.33
N GLN A 213 5.16 -1.23 -15.30
CA GLN A 213 4.28 -0.72 -16.36
C GLN A 213 3.90 0.75 -16.17
N TYR A 214 4.12 1.33 -14.98
CA TYR A 214 3.78 2.72 -14.72
C TYR A 214 4.87 3.67 -15.20
N ASN A 215 4.46 4.73 -15.92
CA ASN A 215 5.36 5.82 -16.31
C ASN A 215 5.19 6.99 -15.34
N THR A 216 5.94 6.98 -14.25
CA THR A 216 5.78 7.95 -13.15
C THR A 216 6.46 9.30 -13.41
N GLY A 217 7.36 9.38 -14.40
CA GLY A 217 8.25 10.54 -14.60
C GLY A 217 9.30 10.73 -13.49
N ALA A 218 9.25 9.95 -12.40
CA ALA A 218 10.21 10.04 -11.31
C ALA A 218 11.50 9.25 -11.60
N LYS A 219 12.65 9.78 -11.15
CA LYS A 219 13.94 9.07 -11.29
C LYS A 219 13.94 7.74 -10.54
N ASP A 220 13.30 7.71 -9.38
CA ASP A 220 13.22 6.56 -8.48
C ASP A 220 12.00 5.67 -8.76
N ASN A 221 11.59 5.61 -10.02
CA ASN A 221 10.51 4.72 -10.43
C ASN A 221 10.94 3.25 -10.26
N PRO A 222 10.10 2.37 -9.67
CA PRO A 222 10.37 0.94 -9.55
C PRO A 222 10.82 0.27 -10.87
N LYS A 223 10.30 0.71 -12.03
CA LYS A 223 10.76 0.20 -13.34
C LYS A 223 12.25 0.39 -13.61
N ASN A 224 12.93 1.27 -12.87
CA ASN A 224 14.37 1.51 -12.97
C ASN A 224 15.19 0.64 -11.99
N LEU A 225 14.55 -0.23 -11.22
CA LEU A 225 15.20 -1.12 -10.27
C LEU A 225 15.58 -2.45 -10.94
N PRO A 226 16.87 -2.76 -11.12
CA PRO A 226 17.29 -3.99 -11.78
C PRO A 226 16.82 -5.26 -11.04
N VAL A 227 16.63 -5.19 -9.72
CA VAL A 227 16.19 -6.33 -8.90
C VAL A 227 14.81 -6.87 -9.31
N ILE A 228 13.92 -6.03 -9.86
CA ILE A 228 12.61 -6.48 -10.33
C ILE A 228 12.77 -7.43 -11.52
N TYR A 229 13.57 -7.04 -12.49
CA TYR A 229 13.79 -7.83 -13.70
C TYR A 229 14.60 -9.10 -13.39
N GLN A 230 15.56 -9.00 -12.46
CA GLN A 230 16.25 -10.19 -11.98
C GLN A 230 15.28 -11.18 -11.33
N ALA A 231 14.38 -10.73 -10.43
CA ALA A 231 13.42 -11.60 -9.78
C ALA A 231 12.49 -12.31 -10.80
N ILE A 232 12.09 -11.61 -11.86
CA ILE A 232 11.32 -12.19 -12.96
C ILE A 232 12.15 -13.24 -13.71
N GLY A 233 13.42 -12.95 -14.00
CA GLY A 233 14.35 -13.92 -14.62
C GLY A 233 14.58 -15.17 -13.77
N ASP A 234 14.79 -14.98 -12.46
CA ASP A 234 14.98 -16.08 -11.51
C ASP A 234 13.74 -16.96 -11.32
N TYR A 235 12.55 -16.42 -11.55
CA TYR A 235 11.33 -17.23 -11.61
C TYR A 235 11.32 -18.16 -12.83
N TYR A 236 11.65 -17.67 -14.01
CA TYR A 236 11.75 -18.49 -15.22
C TYR A 236 12.84 -19.55 -15.10
N LYS A 237 13.90 -19.29 -14.34
CA LYS A 237 14.96 -20.26 -14.06
C LYS A 237 14.44 -21.50 -13.35
N ASP A 238 13.50 -21.37 -12.44
CA ASP A 238 12.92 -22.52 -11.72
C ASP A 238 12.20 -23.48 -12.70
N GLU A 239 11.41 -22.93 -13.64
CA GLU A 239 10.76 -23.73 -14.67
C GLU A 239 11.73 -24.28 -15.73
N TYR A 240 12.72 -23.47 -16.11
CA TYR A 240 13.80 -23.92 -16.99
C TYR A 240 14.50 -25.18 -16.43
N ASN A 241 14.89 -25.15 -15.15
CA ASN A 241 15.54 -26.26 -14.49
C ASN A 241 14.63 -27.49 -14.38
N ARG A 242 13.36 -27.31 -14.06
CA ARG A 242 12.37 -28.41 -14.02
C ARG A 242 12.24 -29.13 -15.36
N LEU A 243 12.20 -28.37 -16.46
CA LEU A 243 12.16 -28.94 -17.81
C LEU A 243 13.45 -29.70 -18.15
N ASP A 244 14.60 -29.22 -17.70
CA ASP A 244 15.87 -29.89 -17.88
C ASP A 244 15.89 -31.26 -17.16
N ASP A 245 15.50 -31.28 -15.90
CA ASP A 245 15.39 -32.51 -15.09
C ASP A 245 14.44 -33.52 -15.76
N GLU A 246 13.28 -33.07 -16.28
CA GLU A 246 12.33 -33.92 -16.99
C GLU A 246 12.95 -34.51 -18.28
N ARG A 247 13.68 -33.70 -19.05
CA ARG A 247 14.39 -34.18 -20.25
C ARG A 247 15.45 -35.23 -19.93
N VAL A 248 16.24 -35.00 -18.87
CA VAL A 248 17.26 -35.95 -18.40
C VAL A 248 16.60 -37.27 -18.02
N LYS A 249 15.49 -37.25 -17.33
CA LYS A 249 14.71 -38.42 -16.95
C LYS A 249 14.23 -39.21 -18.17
N LEU A 250 13.61 -38.50 -19.14
CA LEU A 250 13.13 -39.14 -20.39
C LEU A 250 14.28 -39.80 -21.17
N ALA A 251 15.47 -39.14 -21.24
CA ALA A 251 16.63 -39.70 -21.90
C ALA A 251 17.19 -40.94 -21.19
N ALA A 252 17.09 -40.98 -19.85
CA ALA A 252 17.49 -42.18 -19.08
C ALA A 252 16.50 -43.31 -19.29
N GLU A 253 15.18 -43.04 -19.26
CA GLU A 253 14.13 -44.04 -19.49
C GLU A 253 14.19 -44.65 -20.89
N ALA A 254 14.59 -43.91 -21.91
CA ALA A 254 14.66 -44.35 -23.29
C ALA A 254 15.72 -45.45 -23.51
N LYS A 255 16.74 -45.63 -22.62
CA LYS A 255 17.81 -46.56 -22.80
C LYS A 255 17.38 -48.03 -22.75
N ASP A 256 16.36 -48.34 -21.99
CA ASP A 256 15.87 -49.69 -21.73
C ASP A 256 14.52 -50.00 -22.46
N LYS A 257 14.18 -49.20 -23.51
CA LYS A 257 12.93 -49.30 -24.24
C LYS A 257 13.08 -49.84 -25.63
N THR A 258 11.98 -50.35 -26.23
CA THR A 258 11.94 -50.69 -27.64
C THR A 258 12.23 -49.43 -28.52
N PRO A 259 12.67 -49.64 -29.78
CA PRO A 259 12.98 -48.50 -30.67
C PRO A 259 11.80 -47.51 -30.83
N GLU A 260 10.56 -48.01 -30.91
CA GLU A 260 9.36 -47.21 -31.03
C GLU A 260 9.10 -46.38 -29.76
N GLU A 261 9.17 -47.03 -28.60
CA GLU A 261 9.01 -46.35 -27.30
C GLU A 261 10.12 -45.34 -27.05
N ALA A 262 11.39 -45.70 -27.35
CA ALA A 262 12.52 -44.78 -27.23
C ALA A 262 12.38 -43.56 -28.12
N LYS A 263 11.84 -43.73 -29.34
CA LYS A 263 11.51 -42.63 -30.25
C LYS A 263 10.48 -41.72 -29.68
N ALA A 264 9.38 -42.27 -29.11
CA ALA A 264 8.34 -41.40 -28.47
C ALA A 264 8.89 -40.58 -27.30
N LEU A 265 9.75 -41.17 -26.47
CA LEU A 265 10.42 -40.44 -25.39
C LEU A 265 11.37 -39.34 -25.91
N ALA A 266 12.11 -39.63 -27.01
CA ALA A 266 12.99 -38.66 -27.66
C ALA A 266 12.19 -37.47 -28.27
N ASP A 267 11.06 -37.75 -28.93
CA ASP A 267 10.18 -36.73 -29.46
C ASP A 267 9.66 -35.82 -28.34
N ARG A 268 9.23 -36.42 -27.22
CA ARG A 268 8.82 -35.66 -26.03
C ARG A 268 9.95 -34.82 -25.43
N ALA A 269 11.15 -35.37 -25.30
CA ALA A 269 12.34 -34.65 -24.83
C ALA A 269 12.67 -33.44 -25.74
N LYS A 270 12.46 -33.60 -27.05
CA LYS A 270 12.63 -32.49 -28.02
C LYS A 270 11.59 -31.37 -27.81
N GLU A 271 10.34 -31.71 -27.59
CA GLU A 271 9.29 -30.71 -27.27
C GLU A 271 9.66 -29.91 -26.03
N LEU A 272 10.10 -30.59 -24.95
CA LEU A 272 10.55 -29.95 -23.72
C LEU A 272 11.77 -29.06 -23.95
N LEU A 273 12.72 -29.47 -24.82
CA LEU A 273 13.87 -28.65 -25.18
C LEU A 273 13.44 -27.34 -25.87
N LEU A 274 12.49 -27.41 -26.80
CA LEU A 274 12.00 -26.21 -27.48
C LEU A 274 11.29 -25.27 -26.52
N LEU A 275 10.53 -25.82 -25.56
CA LEU A 275 9.91 -25.03 -24.49
C LEU A 275 10.96 -24.44 -23.55
N GLN A 276 11.98 -25.20 -23.16
CA GLN A 276 13.10 -24.75 -22.33
C GLN A 276 13.87 -23.62 -23.01
N LYS A 277 14.09 -23.68 -24.33
CA LYS A 277 14.65 -22.56 -25.12
C LYS A 277 13.76 -21.32 -25.07
N GLY A 278 12.43 -21.48 -25.05
CA GLY A 278 11.48 -20.36 -24.83
C GLY A 278 11.64 -19.70 -23.44
N TYR A 279 11.81 -20.51 -22.40
CA TYR A 279 12.13 -19.98 -21.07
C TYR A 279 13.48 -19.25 -21.04
N ALA A 280 14.50 -19.76 -21.73
CA ALA A 280 15.78 -19.08 -21.87
C ALA A 280 15.62 -17.69 -22.52
N GLU A 281 14.77 -17.54 -23.55
CA GLU A 281 14.47 -16.21 -24.13
C GLU A 281 13.85 -15.24 -23.14
N ARG A 282 12.89 -15.72 -22.31
CA ARG A 282 12.30 -14.91 -21.24
C ARG A 282 13.33 -14.47 -20.20
N MET A 283 14.26 -15.36 -19.85
CA MET A 283 15.36 -15.05 -18.93
C MET A 283 16.34 -14.06 -19.54
N ILE A 284 16.68 -14.20 -20.84
CA ILE A 284 17.56 -13.26 -21.55
C ILE A 284 16.95 -11.87 -21.58
N ASP A 285 15.64 -11.74 -21.87
CA ASP A 285 14.95 -10.44 -21.84
C ASP A 285 15.01 -9.83 -20.44
N ALA A 286 14.65 -10.59 -19.40
CA ALA A 286 14.60 -10.11 -18.03
C ALA A 286 16.01 -9.71 -17.52
N TYR A 287 17.01 -10.58 -17.64
CA TYR A 287 18.38 -10.26 -17.21
C TYR A 287 19.04 -9.18 -18.07
N GLY A 288 18.68 -9.07 -19.37
CA GLY A 288 19.12 -7.99 -20.23
C GLY A 288 18.67 -6.62 -19.70
N ARG A 289 17.39 -6.50 -19.30
CA ARG A 289 16.85 -5.28 -18.67
C ARG A 289 17.52 -4.99 -17.33
N ALA A 290 17.68 -6.01 -16.47
CA ALA A 290 18.39 -5.88 -15.21
C ALA A 290 19.82 -5.35 -15.41
N ARG A 291 20.57 -5.95 -16.38
CA ARG A 291 21.94 -5.53 -16.71
C ARG A 291 22.01 -4.07 -17.21
N ALA A 292 21.09 -3.68 -18.05
CA ALA A 292 21.05 -2.32 -18.59
C ALA A 292 20.83 -1.26 -17.47
N LEU A 293 20.13 -1.62 -16.40
CA LEU A 293 19.86 -0.76 -15.26
C LEU A 293 20.93 -0.82 -14.16
N ALA A 294 21.71 -1.90 -14.08
CA ALA A 294 22.74 -2.15 -13.06
C ALA A 294 24.04 -1.35 -13.32
N THR A 295 23.93 -0.06 -13.63
CA THR A 295 25.09 0.77 -14.08
C THR A 295 26.08 1.11 -12.98
N THR A 296 25.65 1.13 -11.72
CA THR A 296 26.45 1.53 -10.54
C THR A 296 27.04 0.35 -9.79
N ASP A 297 26.56 -0.86 -9.99
CA ASP A 297 27.04 -2.11 -9.34
C ASP A 297 27.73 -2.99 -10.39
N LYS A 298 29.02 -2.78 -10.58
CA LYS A 298 29.81 -3.49 -11.61
C LYS A 298 29.86 -5.02 -11.40
N PRO A 299 30.11 -5.54 -10.19
CA PRO A 299 30.07 -6.99 -9.95
C PRO A 299 28.71 -7.60 -10.30
N TYR A 300 27.62 -6.93 -9.94
CA TYR A 300 26.29 -7.38 -10.26
C TYR A 300 26.01 -7.35 -11.79
N GLN A 301 26.42 -6.29 -12.46
CA GLN A 301 26.32 -6.16 -13.93
C GLN A 301 27.10 -7.26 -14.64
N GLU A 302 28.28 -7.61 -14.15
CA GLU A 302 29.13 -8.68 -14.69
C GLU A 302 28.50 -10.07 -14.49
N ALA A 303 27.97 -10.36 -13.30
CA ALA A 303 27.25 -11.59 -13.03
C ALA A 303 26.04 -11.78 -13.98
N LEU A 304 25.26 -10.72 -14.22
CA LEU A 304 24.18 -10.73 -15.20
C LEU A 304 24.70 -10.97 -16.63
N SER A 305 25.83 -10.36 -16.99
CA SER A 305 26.44 -10.54 -18.32
C SER A 305 26.90 -11.99 -18.54
N ASN A 306 27.47 -12.63 -17.53
CA ASN A 306 27.85 -14.04 -17.58
C ASN A 306 26.63 -14.95 -17.73
N ASN A 307 25.57 -14.71 -16.99
CA ASN A 307 24.31 -15.45 -17.13
C ASN A 307 23.70 -15.30 -18.55
N LEU A 308 23.75 -14.10 -19.11
CA LEU A 308 23.29 -13.85 -20.47
C LEU A 308 24.08 -14.62 -21.51
N LYS A 309 25.42 -14.70 -21.41
CA LYS A 309 26.27 -15.50 -22.30
C LYS A 309 25.90 -16.99 -22.26
N VAL A 310 25.70 -17.52 -21.06
CA VAL A 310 25.32 -18.94 -20.86
C VAL A 310 23.95 -19.23 -21.49
N LEU A 311 22.94 -18.39 -21.21
CA LEU A 311 21.58 -18.55 -21.72
C LEU A 311 21.51 -18.40 -23.25
N TYR A 312 22.26 -17.43 -23.80
CA TYR A 312 22.34 -17.22 -25.24
C TYR A 312 23.00 -18.42 -25.95
N GLY A 313 24.11 -18.92 -25.41
CA GLY A 313 24.75 -20.12 -25.92
C GLY A 313 23.82 -21.32 -25.92
N PHE A 314 23.06 -21.53 -24.85
CA PHE A 314 22.03 -22.58 -24.80
C PHE A 314 20.92 -22.38 -25.85
N ARG A 315 20.43 -21.15 -25.99
CA ARG A 315 19.35 -20.82 -26.96
C ARG A 315 19.76 -21.05 -28.40
N PHE A 316 21.03 -20.79 -28.76
CA PHE A 316 21.56 -20.79 -30.10
C PHE A 316 22.65 -21.85 -30.33
N ASP A 317 22.54 -22.97 -29.63
CA ASP A 317 23.36 -24.18 -29.85
C ASP A 317 24.88 -23.91 -29.81
N GLY A 318 25.31 -23.17 -28.77
CA GLY A 318 26.74 -22.84 -28.51
C GLY A 318 27.23 -21.55 -29.20
N LYS A 319 26.41 -20.86 -29.99
CA LYS A 319 26.81 -19.58 -30.58
C LYS A 319 26.95 -18.52 -29.51
N THR A 320 27.94 -17.66 -29.66
CA THR A 320 28.19 -16.52 -28.75
C THR A 320 28.06 -15.16 -29.47
N ASP A 321 28.19 -15.18 -30.78
CA ASP A 321 28.15 -13.99 -31.62
C ASP A 321 26.72 -13.47 -31.74
N GLY A 322 26.53 -12.15 -31.63
CA GLY A 322 25.23 -11.51 -31.75
C GLY A 322 24.47 -11.35 -30.44
N LEU A 323 25.01 -11.76 -29.29
CA LEU A 323 24.36 -11.60 -27.97
C LEU A 323 23.88 -10.18 -27.73
N GLU A 324 24.71 -9.17 -27.92
CA GLU A 324 24.36 -7.78 -27.62
C GLU A 324 23.23 -7.25 -28.53
N ALA A 325 23.28 -7.60 -29.82
CA ALA A 325 22.22 -7.24 -30.75
C ALA A 325 20.89 -7.94 -30.40
N TYR A 326 20.97 -9.21 -30.00
CA TYR A 326 19.79 -9.98 -29.57
C TYR A 326 19.17 -9.39 -28.30
N VAL A 327 19.95 -9.14 -27.25
CA VAL A 327 19.50 -8.51 -26.01
C VAL A 327 18.88 -7.15 -26.28
N SER A 328 19.54 -6.31 -27.10
CA SER A 328 19.01 -5.01 -27.49
C SER A 328 17.67 -5.12 -28.24
N GLY A 329 17.55 -6.12 -29.12
CA GLY A 329 16.31 -6.40 -29.85
C GLY A 329 15.14 -6.84 -28.96
N LEU A 330 15.42 -7.57 -27.86
CA LEU A 330 14.40 -7.94 -26.87
C LEU A 330 14.03 -6.75 -25.97
N THR A 331 15.02 -6.12 -25.36
CA THR A 331 14.80 -5.04 -24.38
C THR A 331 14.23 -3.77 -25.01
N GLY A 332 14.36 -3.58 -26.31
CA GLY A 332 13.71 -2.51 -27.08
C GLY A 332 12.19 -2.70 -27.27
N LYS A 333 11.66 -3.89 -26.95
CA LYS A 333 10.24 -4.20 -27.00
C LYS A 333 9.62 -4.16 -25.58
N PRO A 334 8.28 -4.05 -25.45
CA PRO A 334 7.61 -4.24 -24.19
C PRO A 334 7.96 -5.63 -23.60
N MET A 335 8.23 -5.66 -22.30
CA MET A 335 8.47 -6.94 -21.61
C MET A 335 7.22 -7.81 -21.68
N PRO A 336 7.32 -9.09 -22.06
CA PRO A 336 6.19 -9.99 -22.02
C PRO A 336 5.65 -10.18 -20.59
N ASP A 337 4.32 -10.27 -20.46
CA ASP A 337 3.69 -10.55 -19.17
C ASP A 337 4.18 -11.90 -18.62
N PRO A 338 4.75 -11.95 -17.40
CA PRO A 338 5.23 -13.19 -16.79
C PRO A 338 4.14 -14.23 -16.53
N SER A 339 2.88 -13.81 -16.45
CA SER A 339 1.72 -14.72 -16.31
C SER A 339 1.32 -15.38 -17.63
N SER A 340 1.81 -14.84 -18.77
CA SER A 340 1.51 -15.43 -20.08
C SER A 340 2.31 -16.72 -20.29
N ALA A 341 1.67 -17.71 -20.93
CA ALA A 341 2.33 -18.97 -21.28
C ALA A 341 3.59 -18.72 -22.12
N VAL A 342 4.64 -19.44 -21.79
CA VAL A 342 5.86 -19.46 -22.60
C VAL A 342 5.63 -20.40 -23.79
N THR A 343 5.88 -19.88 -24.99
CA THR A 343 5.75 -20.68 -26.22
C THR A 343 7.04 -21.41 -26.52
N PRO A 344 6.99 -22.67 -26.96
CA PRO A 344 8.18 -23.37 -27.50
C PRO A 344 8.76 -22.57 -28.67
N VAL A 345 10.08 -22.53 -28.74
CA VAL A 345 10.76 -21.93 -29.89
C VAL A 345 10.63 -22.82 -31.10
N VAL A 346 10.24 -22.25 -32.23
CA VAL A 346 10.27 -22.95 -33.50
C VAL A 346 11.64 -22.64 -34.15
N ASP A 347 12.56 -23.59 -34.13
CA ASP A 347 13.80 -23.48 -34.89
C ASP A 347 13.44 -23.57 -36.39
N THR A 348 13.41 -22.43 -37.06
CA THR A 348 13.18 -22.33 -38.51
C THR A 348 14.37 -22.87 -39.32
N THR A 349 15.38 -23.39 -38.67
CA THR A 349 16.56 -23.98 -39.29
C THR A 349 16.50 -25.51 -39.19
N THR A 350 15.75 -26.14 -40.09
CA THR A 350 16.11 -27.29 -40.92
C THR A 350 16.69 -28.56 -40.23
N THR A 351 16.01 -29.64 -40.54
CA THR A 351 16.61 -30.96 -40.93
C THR A 351 18.12 -31.06 -40.70
N THR A 352 18.51 -31.36 -39.47
CA THR A 352 19.80 -31.99 -39.25
C THR A 352 19.60 -33.10 -38.22
N THR A 353 20.02 -34.27 -38.64
CA THR A 353 20.13 -35.57 -37.98
C THR A 353 20.18 -35.47 -36.46
N ALA A 354 19.38 -36.30 -35.81
CA ALA A 354 19.38 -36.51 -34.38
C ALA A 354 20.80 -36.69 -33.83
N THR A 355 21.36 -35.61 -33.33
CA THR A 355 22.58 -35.66 -32.54
C THR A 355 22.17 -36.06 -31.15
N THR A 356 22.74 -37.17 -30.70
CA THR A 356 22.70 -37.68 -29.32
C THR A 356 22.77 -36.53 -28.33
N PRO A 357 21.95 -36.53 -27.27
CA PRO A 357 21.96 -35.46 -26.28
C PRO A 357 23.35 -35.39 -25.66
N SER A 358 24.10 -34.36 -26.04
CA SER A 358 25.40 -34.05 -25.45
C SER A 358 25.17 -33.65 -24.01
N SER A 359 25.82 -34.39 -23.12
CA SER A 359 26.08 -34.14 -21.71
C SER A 359 25.20 -33.15 -20.96
N THR A 360 24.42 -33.67 -20.05
CA THR A 360 23.81 -33.08 -18.89
C THR A 360 24.64 -31.97 -18.26
N SER A 361 24.51 -30.76 -18.72
CA SER A 361 25.00 -29.59 -17.99
C SER A 361 23.76 -28.80 -17.54
N SER A 362 23.34 -29.07 -16.32
CA SER A 362 22.48 -28.10 -15.64
C SER A 362 23.17 -26.75 -15.75
N LEU A 363 22.47 -25.74 -16.33
CA LEU A 363 23.05 -24.42 -16.48
C LEU A 363 23.40 -23.86 -15.11
N THR A 364 24.68 -23.85 -14.77
CA THR A 364 25.16 -23.17 -13.56
C THR A 364 25.19 -21.68 -13.84
N LEU A 365 24.11 -21.00 -13.49
CA LEU A 365 24.06 -19.53 -13.55
C LEU A 365 24.80 -18.97 -12.34
N THR A 366 25.60 -17.94 -12.56
CA THR A 366 26.27 -17.20 -11.48
C THR A 366 25.24 -16.64 -10.51
N PRO A 367 25.37 -16.85 -9.19
CA PRO A 367 24.50 -16.20 -8.22
C PRO A 367 24.61 -14.68 -8.38
N THR A 368 23.49 -14.01 -8.60
CA THR A 368 23.43 -12.56 -8.69
C THR A 368 22.92 -11.99 -7.39
N SER A 369 23.71 -11.12 -6.75
CA SER A 369 23.32 -10.39 -5.55
C SER A 369 23.37 -8.91 -5.85
N ASN A 370 22.22 -8.25 -5.72
CA ASN A 370 22.15 -6.79 -5.78
C ASN A 370 22.35 -6.23 -4.37
N ASN A 371 23.45 -5.50 -4.16
CA ASN A 371 23.78 -4.88 -2.88
C ASN A 371 23.02 -3.56 -2.65
N THR A 372 22.38 -3.00 -3.68
CA THR A 372 21.52 -1.82 -3.53
C THR A 372 20.27 -2.14 -2.75
N THR A 373 20.11 -1.54 -1.59
CA THR A 373 18.84 -1.62 -0.85
C THR A 373 17.81 -0.80 -1.61
N PRO A 374 16.69 -1.41 -2.05
CA PRO A 374 15.63 -0.65 -2.69
C PRO A 374 15.03 0.32 -1.67
N THR A 375 14.99 1.60 -2.04
CA THR A 375 14.37 2.65 -1.23
C THR A 375 13.15 3.20 -1.97
N ASN A 376 12.09 3.50 -1.23
CA ASN A 376 10.94 4.19 -1.80
C ASN A 376 11.34 5.57 -2.31
N ALA A 377 10.90 5.93 -3.52
CA ALA A 377 10.97 7.30 -4.02
C ALA A 377 9.94 8.15 -3.28
N ARG A 378 10.40 8.86 -2.28
CA ARG A 378 9.55 9.70 -1.43
C ARG A 378 9.95 11.16 -1.55
N THR A 379 8.95 12.02 -1.68
CA THR A 379 9.16 13.47 -1.65
C THR A 379 9.46 13.91 -0.22
N THR A 380 10.56 14.63 -0.03
CA THR A 380 10.93 15.28 1.25
C THR A 380 10.11 16.56 1.47
N THR A 381 8.78 16.50 1.39
CA THR A 381 7.90 17.62 1.73
C THR A 381 7.54 17.54 3.21
N THR A 382 7.92 18.57 3.95
CA THR A 382 7.75 18.67 5.41
C THR A 382 6.32 18.93 5.88
N ASP A 383 5.35 19.18 4.97
CA ASP A 383 4.02 19.66 5.34
C ASP A 383 2.83 18.72 5.05
N ALA A 384 3.09 17.51 4.53
CA ALA A 384 2.02 16.56 4.22
C ALA A 384 1.59 15.78 5.47
N SER A 385 0.62 16.27 6.20
CA SER A 385 -0.05 15.55 7.29
C SER A 385 -1.40 14.99 6.84
N VAL A 386 -1.84 13.90 7.47
CA VAL A 386 -3.22 13.40 7.32
C VAL A 386 -4.17 14.48 7.87
N SER A 387 -5.03 15.03 7.02
CA SER A 387 -5.96 16.08 7.42
C SER A 387 -7.12 15.54 8.25
N LYS A 388 -7.57 16.35 9.21
CA LYS A 388 -8.85 16.13 9.93
C LYS A 388 -10.00 16.40 8.94
N GLN A 389 -10.34 15.44 8.09
CA GLN A 389 -11.48 15.56 7.21
C GLN A 389 -12.76 15.42 8.08
N ALA A 390 -13.40 16.55 8.37
CA ALA A 390 -14.68 16.55 9.08
C ALA A 390 -15.69 15.74 8.26
N THR A 391 -16.26 14.71 8.87
CA THR A 391 -17.40 13.96 8.34
C THR A 391 -18.63 14.88 8.37
N THR A 392 -18.72 15.81 7.44
CA THR A 392 -19.97 16.56 7.20
C THR A 392 -20.87 15.65 6.38
N THR A 393 -21.73 14.94 7.07
CA THR A 393 -22.92 14.33 6.46
C THR A 393 -23.83 15.48 6.02
N THR A 394 -23.64 15.94 4.80
CA THR A 394 -24.53 16.93 4.18
C THR A 394 -25.81 16.21 3.79
N THR A 395 -26.80 16.25 4.68
CA THR A 395 -28.20 15.98 4.32
C THR A 395 -28.59 17.08 3.35
N LYS A 396 -28.67 16.77 2.05
CA LYS A 396 -29.21 17.68 1.03
C LYS A 396 -30.67 17.96 1.32
N ALA A 397 -30.97 19.01 2.05
CA ALA A 397 -32.26 19.67 2.04
C ALA A 397 -32.38 20.40 0.69
N LYS A 398 -33.29 19.94 -0.13
CA LYS A 398 -33.65 20.51 -1.43
C LYS A 398 -34.46 21.81 -1.17
N THR A 399 -33.76 22.94 -1.07
CA THR A 399 -34.42 24.27 -1.01
C THR A 399 -34.36 24.84 -2.42
N THR A 400 -35.52 24.85 -3.07
CA THR A 400 -35.80 25.60 -4.31
C THR A 400 -35.84 27.10 -4.00
N THR A 401 -34.75 27.79 -4.27
CA THR A 401 -34.72 29.26 -4.22
C THR A 401 -34.88 29.80 -5.64
N LYS A 402 -36.00 30.47 -5.86
CA LYS A 402 -36.31 31.28 -7.06
C LYS A 402 -35.29 32.43 -7.18
N THR A 403 -34.64 32.52 -8.32
CA THR A 403 -33.76 33.61 -8.73
C THR A 403 -34.59 34.89 -9.00
N PRO A 404 -34.24 36.07 -8.44
CA PRO A 404 -34.82 37.32 -8.87
C PRO A 404 -34.18 37.79 -10.18
N ALA A 405 -35.04 38.33 -11.06
CA ALA A 405 -34.68 38.87 -12.37
C ALA A 405 -33.73 40.07 -12.27
N LYS A 406 -32.69 40.07 -13.14
CA LYS A 406 -31.75 41.18 -13.35
C LYS A 406 -32.46 42.35 -14.09
N THR A 407 -32.47 43.52 -13.48
CA THR A 407 -32.82 44.81 -14.09
C THR A 407 -31.69 45.27 -15.03
N PRO A 408 -31.99 45.78 -16.26
CA PRO A 408 -30.94 46.25 -17.18
C PRO A 408 -30.43 47.63 -16.81
N ALA A 409 -29.12 47.84 -16.89
CA ALA A 409 -28.44 49.10 -16.69
C ALA A 409 -28.61 50.07 -17.90
N PRO A 410 -28.67 51.41 -17.70
CA PRO A 410 -28.92 52.37 -18.77
C PRO A 410 -27.66 52.63 -19.62
N LYS A 411 -27.86 52.69 -20.96
CA LYS A 411 -26.86 53.08 -21.96
C LYS A 411 -26.45 54.56 -21.80
N LYS A 412 -25.18 54.86 -21.60
CA LYS A 412 -24.59 56.17 -21.77
C LYS A 412 -24.37 56.46 -23.26
N LYS A 413 -25.05 57.54 -23.77
CA LYS A 413 -24.74 58.21 -25.05
C LYS A 413 -23.38 58.92 -24.94
N GLY A 414 -22.46 58.58 -25.83
CA GLY A 414 -21.25 59.37 -26.08
C GLY A 414 -21.47 60.36 -27.20
N THR A 415 -21.13 61.62 -26.96
CA THR A 415 -21.09 62.71 -27.93
C THR A 415 -19.63 63.03 -28.23
N ARG A 416 -19.34 63.09 -29.52
CA ARG A 416 -18.17 63.59 -30.25
C ARG A 416 -16.91 62.75 -30.25
#